data_8f177321d2ad66184ce922dd44d85724
#
_entry.id   8f177321d2ad66184ce922dd44d85724
#
_cell.length_a   1.000
_cell.length_b   1.000
_cell.length_c   1.000
_cell.angle_alpha   90.00
_cell.angle_beta   90.00
_cell.angle_gamma   90.00
#
_symmetry.space_group_name_H-M   'P 1'
#
loop_
_entity.id
_entity.type
_entity.pdbx_description
1 polymer ?
#
loop_
_entity_poly.entity_id
_entity_poly.type
_entity_poly.pdbx_seq_one_letter_code
_entity_poly.pdbx_strand_id
1 'polypeptide(L)'
;IQKGFEMAVDDYVKENNKINVQEYTRFRINCYETGGFMKEHIDNIHHSHGQKQGYPHLTSLIFLNDDYGGGEFTLCGESLDKDKGSAVVFPSNFMFPHEVEKVTSGVRYSIMTWVL
;
A
#
# COMPACT_ATOMS: atom_id res chain seq x y z
N ILE A 1 14.66 -3.50 -0.40
CA ILE A 1 13.30 -2.92 -0.44
C ILE A 1 12.78 -2.82 -1.87
N GLN A 2 13.53 -2.20 -2.76
CA GLN A 2 13.12 -2.13 -4.16
C GLN A 2 12.88 -3.51 -4.76
N LYS A 3 13.78 -4.45 -4.49
CA LYS A 3 13.66 -5.82 -4.96
C LYS A 3 12.42 -6.51 -4.40
N GLY A 4 12.08 -6.22 -3.15
CA GLY A 4 10.86 -6.75 -2.54
C GLY A 4 9.60 -6.25 -3.24
N PHE A 5 9.56 -4.98 -3.60
CA PHE A 5 8.45 -4.43 -4.38
C PHE A 5 8.37 -5.06 -5.77
N GLU A 6 9.51 -5.19 -6.45
CA GLU A 6 9.54 -5.79 -7.78
C GLU A 6 9.03 -7.23 -7.75
N MET A 7 9.44 -8.02 -6.78
CA MET A 7 8.97 -9.40 -6.63
C MET A 7 7.46 -9.46 -6.40
N ALA A 8 6.94 -8.63 -5.49
CA ALA A 8 5.51 -8.61 -5.17
C ALA A 8 4.68 -8.17 -6.38
N VAL A 9 5.12 -7.13 -7.07
CA VAL A 9 4.41 -6.63 -8.25
C VAL A 9 4.49 -7.63 -9.39
N ASP A 10 5.64 -8.26 -9.61
CA ASP A 10 5.79 -9.27 -10.66
C ASP A 10 4.85 -10.46 -10.43
N ASP A 11 4.71 -10.92 -9.19
CA ASP A 11 3.77 -11.99 -8.86
C ASP A 11 2.32 -11.58 -9.16
N TYR A 12 1.96 -10.36 -8.82
CA TYR A 12 0.64 -9.83 -9.09
C TYR A 12 0.37 -9.73 -10.59
N VAL A 13 1.33 -9.24 -11.36
CA VAL A 13 1.21 -9.06 -12.81
C VAL A 13 1.12 -10.40 -13.54
N LYS A 14 1.78 -11.44 -13.05
CA LYS A 14 1.63 -12.78 -13.62
C LYS A 14 0.18 -13.27 -13.61
N GLU A 15 -0.54 -12.97 -12.55
CA GLU A 15 -1.96 -13.35 -12.42
C GLU A 15 -2.88 -12.37 -13.13
N ASN A 16 -2.42 -11.14 -13.38
CA ASN A 16 -3.19 -10.06 -13.98
C ASN A 16 -2.43 -9.50 -15.18
N ASN A 17 -2.26 -10.29 -16.21
CA ASN A 17 -1.32 -10.04 -17.31
C ASN A 17 -1.70 -8.93 -18.29
N LYS A 18 -2.82 -8.23 -18.05
CA LYS A 18 -3.20 -7.06 -18.83
C LYS A 18 -2.60 -5.77 -18.28
N ILE A 19 -1.95 -5.85 -17.12
CA ILE A 19 -1.32 -4.71 -16.49
C ILE A 19 0.06 -4.50 -17.10
N ASN A 20 0.35 -3.26 -17.48
CA ASN A 20 1.65 -2.87 -18.01
C ASN A 20 2.33 -1.91 -17.03
N VAL A 21 3.41 -2.36 -16.44
CA VAL A 21 4.19 -1.57 -15.48
C VAL A 21 5.23 -0.75 -16.21
N GLN A 22 5.20 0.58 -16.04
CA GLN A 22 6.16 1.47 -16.67
C GLN A 22 7.20 1.97 -15.66
N GLU A 23 6.77 2.40 -14.50
CA GLU A 23 7.72 2.85 -13.49
C GLU A 23 7.11 2.79 -12.08
N TYR A 24 7.97 2.90 -11.08
CA TYR A 24 7.62 2.98 -9.67
C TYR A 24 7.82 4.41 -9.19
N THR A 25 6.91 4.91 -8.36
CA THR A 25 7.13 6.20 -7.70
C THR A 25 8.22 6.06 -6.63
N ARG A 26 8.66 7.19 -6.11
CA ARG A 26 9.58 7.18 -4.96
C ARG A 26 8.92 6.46 -3.79
N PHE A 27 9.72 5.70 -3.06
CA PHE A 27 9.24 4.98 -1.90
C PHE A 27 8.92 5.95 -0.78
N ARG A 28 7.80 5.72 -0.10
CA ARG A 28 7.34 6.54 1.02
C ARG A 28 7.22 5.67 2.25
N ILE A 29 7.85 6.12 3.35
CA ILE A 29 7.69 5.45 4.64
C ILE A 29 6.52 6.10 5.35
N ASN A 30 5.56 5.29 5.78
CA ASN A 30 4.42 5.72 6.58
C ASN A 30 4.67 5.33 8.03
N CYS A 31 4.51 6.29 8.93
CA CYS A 31 4.68 6.09 10.36
C CYS A 31 3.38 6.46 11.06
N TYR A 32 2.81 5.51 11.79
CA TYR A 32 1.61 5.74 12.59
C TYR A 32 1.95 5.51 14.05
N GLU A 33 2.00 6.60 14.82
CA GLU A 33 2.19 6.54 16.26
C GLU A 33 0.89 6.07 16.91
N THR A 34 0.94 5.74 18.20
CA THR A 34 -0.25 5.37 18.97
C THR A 34 -1.33 6.45 18.82
N GLY A 35 -2.52 6.06 18.42
CA GLY A 35 -3.63 6.95 18.09
C GLY A 35 -3.71 7.30 16.61
N GLY A 36 -2.68 7.01 15.82
CA GLY A 36 -2.66 7.28 14.38
C GLY A 36 -3.55 6.32 13.61
N PHE A 37 -4.10 6.81 12.53
CA PHE A 37 -4.97 6.03 11.65
C PHE A 37 -5.07 6.71 10.29
N MET A 38 -5.60 5.96 9.32
CA MET A 38 -5.95 6.51 8.00
C MET A 38 -7.36 6.04 7.68
N LYS A 39 -8.28 7.00 7.50
CA LYS A 39 -9.67 6.68 7.15
C LYS A 39 -9.73 5.94 5.82
N GLU A 40 -10.80 5.17 5.62
CA GLU A 40 -11.03 4.48 4.36
C GLU A 40 -10.95 5.47 3.20
N HIS A 41 -10.16 5.13 2.19
CA HIS A 41 -9.89 5.97 1.04
C HIS A 41 -9.46 5.11 -0.16
N ILE A 42 -9.34 5.76 -1.31
CA ILE A 42 -8.71 5.19 -2.50
C ILE A 42 -7.47 6.01 -2.84
N ASP A 43 -6.53 5.43 -3.55
CA ASP A 43 -5.26 6.11 -3.86
C ASP A 43 -5.29 6.90 -5.16
N ASN A 44 -5.97 6.42 -6.16
CA ASN A 44 -6.05 7.09 -7.47
C ASN A 44 -7.15 8.15 -7.46
N ILE A 45 -6.91 9.27 -6.77
CA ILE A 45 -7.97 10.20 -6.44
C ILE A 45 -8.05 11.43 -7.32
N HIS A 46 -6.95 12.00 -7.76
CA HIS A 46 -7.03 13.09 -8.72
C HIS A 46 -5.66 13.48 -9.29
N HIS A 47 -5.74 14.27 -10.34
CA HIS A 47 -4.60 14.66 -11.17
C HIS A 47 -3.63 15.63 -10.49
N SER A 48 -4.00 16.29 -9.42
CA SER A 48 -3.16 17.28 -8.77
C SER A 48 -1.92 16.70 -8.10
N HIS A 49 -1.78 15.40 -8.10
CA HIS A 49 -0.58 14.73 -7.60
C HIS A 49 0.57 14.72 -8.61
N GLY A 50 0.47 15.54 -9.65
CA GLY A 50 1.55 15.73 -10.60
C GLY A 50 1.85 14.53 -11.48
N GLN A 51 0.86 13.86 -11.94
CA GLN A 51 0.98 12.60 -12.68
C GLN A 51 1.46 12.82 -14.10
N LYS A 52 2.71 13.17 -14.29
CA LYS A 52 3.30 13.32 -15.63
C LYS A 52 3.36 12.00 -16.38
N GLN A 53 3.49 10.91 -15.66
CA GLN A 53 3.60 9.57 -16.20
C GLN A 53 2.26 8.82 -16.19
N GLY A 54 1.18 9.48 -15.82
CA GLY A 54 -0.13 8.88 -15.70
C GLY A 54 -0.55 8.66 -14.25
N TYR A 55 -1.73 8.07 -14.08
CA TYR A 55 -2.24 7.76 -12.74
C TYR A 55 -1.67 6.43 -12.24
N PRO A 56 -1.57 6.24 -10.92
CA PRO A 56 -1.19 4.95 -10.37
C PRO A 56 -2.13 3.83 -10.83
N HIS A 57 -1.55 2.74 -11.29
CA HIS A 57 -2.29 1.51 -11.60
C HIS A 57 -2.40 0.63 -10.37
N LEU A 58 -1.28 0.50 -9.65
CA LEU A 58 -1.18 -0.37 -8.49
C LEU A 58 -0.59 0.40 -7.32
N THR A 59 -0.99 -0.01 -6.14
CA THR A 59 -0.37 0.37 -4.88
C THR A 59 0.31 -0.86 -4.31
N SER A 60 1.54 -0.72 -3.86
CA SER A 60 2.26 -1.78 -3.18
C SER A 60 2.77 -1.30 -1.83
N LEU A 61 2.56 -2.13 -0.82
CA LEU A 61 2.96 -1.86 0.56
C LEU A 61 3.79 -3.01 1.08
N ILE A 62 4.82 -2.69 1.86
CA ILE A 62 5.56 -3.69 2.64
C ILE A 62 5.48 -3.28 4.09
N PHE A 63 5.05 -4.19 4.95
CA PHE A 63 4.98 -3.94 6.40
C PHE A 63 6.36 -4.10 7.01
N LEU A 64 6.84 -3.07 7.69
CA LEU A 64 8.20 -3.03 8.20
C LEU A 64 8.32 -3.56 9.62
N ASN A 65 7.21 -3.59 10.38
CA ASN A 65 7.18 -4.16 11.72
C ASN A 65 5.80 -4.71 12.03
N ASP A 66 5.71 -5.50 13.09
CA ASP A 66 4.45 -6.09 13.55
C ASP A 66 4.32 -6.04 15.07
N ASP A 67 5.22 -5.32 15.76
CA ASP A 67 5.27 -5.23 17.21
C ASP A 67 4.42 -4.08 17.76
N TYR A 68 3.19 -3.96 17.27
CA TYR A 68 2.24 -2.92 17.69
C TYR A 68 0.85 -3.53 17.83
N GLY A 69 -0.02 -2.85 18.60
CA GLY A 69 -1.43 -3.23 18.73
C GLY A 69 -2.32 -2.34 17.86
N GLY A 70 -3.44 -2.88 17.40
CA GLY A 70 -4.30 -2.17 16.46
C GLY A 70 -3.61 -2.00 15.11
N GLY A 71 -3.96 -0.94 14.40
CA GLY A 71 -3.29 -0.58 13.15
C GLY A 71 -3.46 -1.59 12.01
N GLU A 72 -4.51 -2.39 12.03
CA GLU A 72 -4.80 -3.35 10.97
C GLU A 72 -4.96 -2.63 9.64
N PHE A 73 -4.43 -3.22 8.59
CA PHE A 73 -4.66 -2.77 7.23
C PHE A 73 -5.88 -3.49 6.69
N THR A 74 -6.91 -2.73 6.37
CA THR A 74 -8.18 -3.27 5.87
C THR A 74 -8.34 -2.90 4.40
N LEU A 75 -8.50 -3.91 3.56
CA LEU A 75 -8.69 -3.74 2.12
C LEU A 75 -10.05 -4.29 1.73
N CYS A 76 -10.89 -3.44 1.15
CA CYS A 76 -12.25 -3.80 0.76
C CYS A 76 -13.06 -4.38 1.94
N GLY A 77 -12.84 -3.84 3.14
CA GLY A 77 -13.52 -4.28 4.34
C GLY A 77 -12.92 -5.51 5.02
N GLU A 78 -11.89 -6.10 4.46
CA GLU A 78 -11.23 -7.28 5.04
C GLU A 78 -9.89 -6.92 5.66
N SER A 79 -9.68 -7.34 6.90
CA SER A 79 -8.42 -7.14 7.60
C SER A 79 -7.39 -8.12 7.07
N LEU A 80 -6.21 -7.61 6.72
CA LEU A 80 -5.10 -8.43 6.22
C LEU A 80 -4.08 -8.68 7.33
N ASP A 81 -3.33 -9.78 7.18
CA ASP A 81 -2.23 -10.09 8.09
C ASP A 81 -1.18 -8.97 8.03
N LYS A 82 -0.66 -8.61 9.21
CA LYS A 82 0.31 -7.52 9.35
C LYS A 82 1.71 -8.00 9.66
N ASP A 83 2.07 -9.21 9.27
CA ASP A 83 3.36 -9.78 9.57
C ASP A 83 4.48 -8.96 8.94
N LYS A 84 5.54 -8.75 9.71
CA LYS A 84 6.72 -8.04 9.26
C LYS A 84 7.28 -8.67 7.98
N GLY A 85 7.53 -7.84 6.98
CA GLY A 85 8.06 -8.28 5.70
C GLY A 85 7.00 -8.71 4.70
N SER A 86 5.73 -8.77 5.08
CA SER A 86 4.63 -9.07 4.16
C SER A 86 4.40 -7.92 3.20
N ALA A 87 4.09 -8.25 1.96
CA ALA A 87 3.78 -7.28 0.92
C ALA A 87 2.33 -7.43 0.47
N VAL A 88 1.72 -6.30 0.14
CA VAL A 88 0.37 -6.24 -0.41
C VAL A 88 0.42 -5.47 -1.72
N VAL A 89 -0.25 -5.96 -2.74
CA VAL A 89 -0.37 -5.29 -4.03
C VAL A 89 -1.84 -5.27 -4.42
N PHE A 90 -2.35 -4.09 -4.77
CA PHE A 90 -3.75 -3.96 -5.19
C PHE A 90 -3.90 -2.79 -6.18
N PRO A 91 -4.96 -2.83 -7.01
CA PRO A 91 -5.27 -1.70 -7.90
C PRO A 91 -5.55 -0.42 -7.09
N SER A 92 -5.06 0.71 -7.60
CA SER A 92 -5.19 2.00 -6.90
C SER A 92 -6.54 2.68 -7.12
N ASN A 93 -7.51 2.00 -7.73
CA ASN A 93 -8.76 2.61 -8.16
C ASN A 93 -9.88 2.51 -7.09
N PHE A 94 -11.05 3.03 -7.45
CA PHE A 94 -12.21 3.13 -6.55
C PHE A 94 -12.76 1.79 -6.07
N MET A 95 -12.42 0.69 -6.73
CA MET A 95 -12.90 -0.64 -6.34
C MET A 95 -12.12 -1.23 -5.16
N PHE A 96 -11.05 -0.58 -4.75
CA PHE A 96 -10.17 -1.07 -3.69
C PHE A 96 -9.97 -0.03 -2.60
N PRO A 97 -11.05 0.36 -1.91
CA PRO A 97 -10.90 1.23 -0.74
C PRO A 97 -10.18 0.49 0.37
N HIS A 98 -9.38 1.22 1.11
CA HIS A 98 -8.57 0.65 2.18
C HIS A 98 -8.41 1.66 3.31
N GLU A 99 -8.04 1.15 4.48
CA GLU A 99 -7.83 1.98 5.65
C GLU A 99 -6.77 1.36 6.55
N VAL A 100 -6.22 2.18 7.42
CA VAL A 100 -5.38 1.73 8.53
C VAL A 100 -6.16 2.04 9.81
N GLU A 101 -6.52 1.00 10.54
CA GLU A 101 -7.25 1.16 11.79
C GLU A 101 -6.34 1.78 12.84
N LYS A 102 -6.95 2.35 13.87
CA LYS A 102 -6.24 3.08 14.90
C LYS A 102 -5.19 2.20 15.58
N VAL A 103 -3.96 2.70 15.67
CA VAL A 103 -2.89 2.05 16.43
C VAL A 103 -3.17 2.26 17.91
N THR A 104 -3.28 1.17 18.66
CA THR A 104 -3.64 1.22 20.11
C THR A 104 -2.42 1.15 20.99
N SER A 105 -1.30 0.61 20.51
CA SER A 105 -0.04 0.57 21.24
C SER A 105 1.12 0.46 20.27
N GLY A 106 2.26 1.02 20.63
CA GLY A 106 3.45 0.99 19.80
C GLY A 106 3.37 1.92 18.60
N VAL A 107 4.21 1.67 17.60
CA VAL A 107 4.32 2.47 16.39
C VAL A 107 4.31 1.54 15.20
N ARG A 108 3.52 1.88 14.19
CA ARG A 108 3.40 1.11 12.96
C ARG A 108 4.19 1.76 11.84
N TYR A 109 5.05 0.98 11.19
CA TYR A 109 5.80 1.42 10.02
C TYR A 109 5.48 0.57 8.82
N SER A 110 5.29 1.22 7.69
CA SER A 110 5.20 0.56 6.38
C SER A 110 5.90 1.42 5.34
N ILE A 111 6.25 0.80 4.23
CA ILE A 111 6.81 1.51 3.09
C ILE A 111 5.93 1.22 1.88
N MET A 112 5.69 2.22 1.05
CA MET A 112 4.82 2.09 -0.10
C MET A 112 5.42 2.68 -1.35
N THR A 113 4.96 2.19 -2.47
CA THR A 113 5.20 2.79 -3.77
C THR A 113 3.94 2.66 -4.62
N TRP A 114 3.75 3.59 -5.52
CA TRP A 114 2.76 3.46 -6.58
C TRP A 114 3.42 2.98 -7.85
N VAL A 115 2.69 2.19 -8.61
CA VAL A 115 3.16 1.63 -9.88
C VAL A 115 2.38 2.32 -10.99
N LEU A 116 3.10 2.94 -11.89
CA LEU A 116 2.53 3.68 -13.02
C LEU A 116 2.60 2.88 -14.30
#